data_2be9eb91fccc9d868d3dd6c081cf9036
#
_entry.id   2be9eb91fccc9d868d3dd6c081cf9036
#
_cell.length_a   1.000
_cell.length_b   1.000
_cell.length_c   1.000
_cell.angle_alpha   90.00
_cell.angle_beta   90.00
_cell.angle_gamma   90.00
#
_symmetry.space_group_name_H-M   'P 1'
#
loop_
_entity.id
_entity.type
_entity.pdbx_description
1 polymer ?
#
loop_
_entity_poly.entity_id
_entity_poly.type
_entity_poly.pdbx_seq_one_letter_code
_entity_poly.pdbx_strand_id
1 'polypeptide(L)'
;LHDSAHGDHVTIRNDKRNVLRTPANNKIRLDDERGKEHIKLSTEYGGKSQLNLGHLVDTDRRPRGEGFELRTDSWCAIRAQKGIFISADGQAQARGQVLDMEPAVSNLAEAREQMMSISGDAQKATANPADLQAQITLLEQQLTDLKKSVLLVSAPEGIALTSGEHLQVSAGHNLIATAGKNADVSVVKNLFIGVGSALSVFVRKLGIRLIANQGPVQMQAQNDLMALLARKEISIVSTEDSIEIIAKKRVTINGGGSYITLNA
;
A
#
# COMPACT_ATOMS: atom_id res chain seq x y z
N LEU A 1 -52.24 4.45 -1.12
CA LEU A 1 -52.76 5.56 -1.95
C LEU A 1 -51.76 6.68 -1.85
N HIS A 2 -51.08 6.94 -2.95
CA HIS A 2 -49.98 7.88 -3.01
C HIS A 2 -50.44 9.15 -3.67
N ASP A 3 -50.76 10.11 -2.85
CA ASP A 3 -50.92 11.49 -3.32
C ASP A 3 -49.50 12.07 -3.44
N SER A 4 -48.89 11.84 -4.60
CA SER A 4 -47.52 12.26 -4.89
C SER A 4 -47.58 13.53 -5.73
N ALA A 5 -46.97 14.61 -5.27
CA ALA A 5 -46.75 15.84 -6.00
C ALA A 5 -45.89 15.64 -7.28
N HIS A 6 -45.48 14.43 -7.55
CA HIS A 6 -44.64 14.07 -8.69
C HIS A 6 -45.43 13.27 -9.73
N GLY A 7 -45.23 13.56 -11.02
CA GLY A 7 -45.89 12.84 -12.11
C GLY A 7 -45.51 11.36 -12.20
N ASP A 8 -46.33 10.58 -12.88
CA ASP A 8 -46.14 9.15 -13.09
C ASP A 8 -44.80 8.85 -13.77
N HIS A 9 -44.07 7.89 -13.17
CA HIS A 9 -42.81 7.42 -13.72
C HIS A 9 -42.99 6.32 -14.77
N VAL A 10 -44.14 5.64 -14.78
CA VAL A 10 -44.47 4.60 -15.74
C VAL A 10 -45.53 5.15 -16.65
N THR A 11 -45.26 5.15 -17.93
CA THR A 11 -46.15 5.64 -19.00
C THR A 11 -46.12 4.62 -20.15
N ILE A 12 -47.03 4.76 -21.12
CA ILE A 12 -47.04 3.93 -22.34
C ILE A 12 -45.68 3.92 -23.07
N ARG A 13 -44.85 4.96 -22.87
CA ARG A 13 -43.50 5.06 -23.49
C ARG A 13 -42.42 4.33 -22.74
N ASN A 14 -42.63 3.98 -21.49
CA ASN A 14 -41.66 3.30 -20.61
C ASN A 14 -42.34 2.22 -19.77
N ASP A 15 -43.23 1.45 -20.38
CA ASP A 15 -44.03 0.36 -19.81
C ASP A 15 -43.17 -0.79 -19.24
N LYS A 16 -41.92 -0.89 -19.66
CA LYS A 16 -40.90 -1.85 -19.11
C LYS A 16 -40.36 -1.45 -17.76
N ARG A 17 -40.79 -0.33 -17.20
CA ARG A 17 -40.29 0.23 -15.97
C ARG A 17 -41.23 -0.03 -14.80
N ASN A 18 -40.72 -0.63 -13.72
CA ASN A 18 -41.41 -0.76 -12.45
C ASN A 18 -40.83 0.23 -11.44
N VAL A 19 -41.68 1.00 -10.76
CA VAL A 19 -41.25 2.05 -9.82
C VAL A 19 -42.12 2.03 -8.58
N LEU A 20 -41.43 1.83 -7.42
CA LEU A 20 -41.97 2.17 -6.11
C LEU A 20 -41.42 3.53 -5.71
N ARG A 21 -42.28 4.49 -5.37
CA ARG A 21 -41.87 5.84 -5.01
C ARG A 21 -42.71 6.37 -3.85
N THR A 22 -42.03 7.00 -2.90
CA THR A 22 -42.66 7.66 -1.74
C THR A 22 -42.89 9.15 -2.03
N PRO A 23 -43.76 9.85 -1.26
CA PRO A 23 -43.94 11.29 -1.36
C PRO A 23 -42.63 12.08 -1.18
N ALA A 24 -41.72 11.60 -0.37
CA ALA A 24 -40.36 12.19 -0.19
C ALA A 24 -39.35 11.82 -1.29
N ASN A 25 -39.83 11.22 -2.40
CA ASN A 25 -39.04 10.80 -3.54
C ASN A 25 -37.98 9.68 -3.25
N ASN A 26 -38.13 8.92 -2.16
CA ASN A 26 -37.40 7.67 -2.03
C ASN A 26 -37.90 6.70 -3.09
N LYS A 27 -36.99 5.99 -3.75
CA LYS A 27 -37.32 5.29 -4.99
C LYS A 27 -36.61 3.94 -5.11
N ILE A 28 -37.39 2.92 -5.50
CA ILE A 28 -36.90 1.68 -6.09
C ILE A 28 -37.39 1.66 -7.53
N ARG A 29 -36.48 1.53 -8.49
CA ARG A 29 -36.79 1.44 -9.91
C ARG A 29 -36.11 0.23 -10.52
N LEU A 30 -36.89 -0.58 -11.23
CA LEU A 30 -36.43 -1.66 -12.09
C LEU A 30 -36.78 -1.28 -13.52
N ASP A 31 -35.81 -1.33 -14.40
CA ASP A 31 -36.00 -0.98 -15.84
C ASP A 31 -35.55 -2.19 -16.64
N ASP A 32 -36.50 -2.85 -17.31
CA ASP A 32 -36.32 -4.10 -18.03
C ASP A 32 -36.16 -3.86 -19.55
N GLU A 33 -35.71 -2.66 -19.97
CA GLU A 33 -35.38 -2.41 -21.36
C GLU A 33 -34.23 -3.31 -21.79
N ARG A 34 -34.48 -4.23 -22.71
CA ARG A 34 -33.55 -5.26 -23.14
C ARG A 34 -32.21 -4.68 -23.61
N GLY A 35 -31.10 -5.14 -23.01
CA GLY A 35 -29.74 -4.63 -23.24
C GLY A 35 -29.44 -3.30 -22.56
N LYS A 36 -30.36 -2.83 -21.69
CA LYS A 36 -30.21 -1.61 -20.88
C LYS A 36 -30.87 -1.78 -19.51
N GLU A 37 -30.91 -3.01 -19.04
CA GLU A 37 -31.50 -3.37 -17.76
C GLU A 37 -30.82 -2.59 -16.62
N HIS A 38 -31.65 -2.01 -15.73
CA HIS A 38 -31.14 -1.15 -14.67
C HIS A 38 -31.98 -1.25 -13.41
N ILE A 39 -31.32 -1.44 -12.26
CA ILE A 39 -31.94 -1.33 -10.94
C ILE A 39 -31.38 -0.10 -10.23
N LYS A 40 -32.28 0.71 -9.64
CA LYS A 40 -31.91 1.87 -8.85
C LYS A 40 -32.66 1.90 -7.52
N LEU A 41 -31.89 2.01 -6.43
CA LEU A 41 -32.37 2.35 -5.09
C LEU A 41 -31.84 3.74 -4.74
N SER A 42 -32.71 4.70 -4.37
CA SER A 42 -32.25 6.06 -4.09
C SER A 42 -33.14 6.82 -3.10
N THR A 43 -32.53 7.79 -2.42
CA THR A 43 -33.19 8.84 -1.65
C THR A 43 -32.74 10.22 -2.13
N GLU A 44 -33.58 11.24 -1.98
CA GLU A 44 -33.23 12.64 -2.29
C GLU A 44 -32.62 13.38 -1.08
N TYR A 45 -32.78 12.84 0.14
CA TYR A 45 -32.29 13.49 1.34
C TYR A 45 -30.75 13.58 1.35
N GLY A 46 -30.24 14.75 1.77
CA GLY A 46 -28.81 14.95 1.96
C GLY A 46 -27.96 14.92 0.69
N GLY A 47 -28.51 15.35 -0.45
CA GLY A 47 -27.78 15.41 -1.71
C GLY A 47 -27.80 14.12 -2.52
N LYS A 48 -28.73 13.20 -2.20
CA LYS A 48 -28.98 11.99 -2.98
C LYS A 48 -27.99 10.83 -2.75
N SER A 49 -28.40 9.87 -1.96
CA SER A 49 -27.73 8.57 -1.86
C SER A 49 -28.39 7.56 -2.78
N GLN A 50 -27.59 6.78 -3.52
CA GLN A 50 -28.12 5.83 -4.50
C GLN A 50 -27.22 4.62 -4.72
N LEU A 51 -27.85 3.48 -4.96
CA LEU A 51 -27.28 2.28 -5.54
C LEU A 51 -27.85 2.10 -6.94
N ASN A 52 -26.98 1.99 -7.94
CA ASN A 52 -27.34 1.69 -9.31
C ASN A 52 -26.67 0.36 -9.73
N LEU A 53 -27.39 -0.49 -10.45
CA LEU A 53 -26.93 -1.77 -10.97
C LEU A 53 -27.28 -1.89 -12.45
N GLY A 54 -26.39 -2.45 -13.26
CA GLY A 54 -26.59 -2.73 -14.68
C GLY A 54 -26.16 -1.57 -15.57
N HIS A 55 -27.04 -1.16 -16.48
CA HIS A 55 -26.78 -0.08 -17.43
C HIS A 55 -26.91 1.30 -16.76
N LEU A 56 -25.80 2.00 -16.60
CA LEU A 56 -25.74 3.30 -15.91
C LEU A 56 -25.91 4.44 -16.90
N VAL A 57 -26.74 5.42 -16.52
CA VAL A 57 -26.97 6.62 -17.33
C VAL A 57 -26.81 7.90 -16.50
N ASP A 58 -26.54 9.02 -17.18
CA ASP A 58 -26.54 10.36 -16.60
C ASP A 58 -27.96 10.97 -16.48
N THR A 59 -28.05 12.24 -16.14
CA THR A 59 -29.31 12.99 -16.03
C THR A 59 -30.00 13.14 -17.39
N ASP A 60 -29.25 13.16 -18.47
CA ASP A 60 -29.73 13.29 -19.84
C ASP A 60 -30.03 11.94 -20.51
N ARG A 61 -29.91 10.83 -19.74
CA ARG A 61 -30.06 9.44 -20.19
C ARG A 61 -28.97 8.96 -21.14
N ARG A 62 -27.83 9.63 -21.18
CA ARG A 62 -26.67 9.16 -21.93
C ARG A 62 -25.95 8.05 -21.15
N PRO A 63 -25.42 7.02 -21.86
CA PRO A 63 -24.68 5.95 -21.20
C PRO A 63 -23.46 6.48 -20.42
N ARG A 64 -23.29 6.02 -19.17
CA ARG A 64 -22.12 6.30 -18.32
C ARG A 64 -21.24 5.07 -18.10
N GLY A 65 -21.73 3.88 -18.38
CA GLY A 65 -21.06 2.60 -18.18
C GLY A 65 -22.04 1.52 -17.72
N GLU A 66 -21.47 0.41 -17.29
CA GLU A 66 -22.21 -0.76 -16.78
C GLU A 66 -21.56 -1.27 -15.49
N GLY A 67 -22.31 -2.10 -14.73
CA GLY A 67 -21.87 -2.67 -13.48
C GLY A 67 -22.63 -2.14 -12.28
N PHE A 68 -21.94 -1.76 -11.18
CA PHE A 68 -22.60 -1.18 -10.02
C PHE A 68 -21.92 0.12 -9.56
N GLU A 69 -22.76 1.06 -9.09
CA GLU A 69 -22.31 2.32 -8.48
C GLU A 69 -23.04 2.55 -7.16
N LEU A 70 -22.30 2.65 -6.06
CA LEU A 70 -22.79 3.15 -4.77
C LEU A 70 -22.31 4.60 -4.62
N ARG A 71 -23.23 5.55 -4.56
CA ARG A 71 -22.90 6.98 -4.57
C ARG A 71 -23.72 7.74 -3.53
N THR A 72 -23.08 8.74 -2.91
CA THR A 72 -23.73 9.77 -2.09
C THR A 72 -22.97 11.08 -2.22
N ASP A 73 -23.67 12.22 -2.12
CA ASP A 73 -23.05 13.55 -1.99
C ASP A 73 -22.87 13.93 -0.53
N SER A 74 -23.15 13.00 0.43
CA SER A 74 -22.98 13.13 1.86
C SER A 74 -21.91 12.15 2.37
N TRP A 75 -22.03 11.66 3.60
CA TRP A 75 -21.08 10.76 4.25
C TRP A 75 -21.29 9.30 3.83
N CYS A 76 -20.22 8.57 3.63
CA CYS A 76 -20.24 7.11 3.40
C CYS A 76 -19.42 6.40 4.47
N ALA A 77 -19.94 5.28 4.99
CA ALA A 77 -19.22 4.38 5.87
C ALA A 77 -19.48 2.93 5.47
N ILE A 78 -18.40 2.16 5.28
CA ILE A 78 -18.44 0.71 5.09
C ILE A 78 -17.83 0.08 6.33
N ARG A 79 -18.59 -0.70 7.08
CA ARG A 79 -18.17 -1.32 8.34
C ARG A 79 -18.59 -2.78 8.40
N ALA A 80 -17.69 -3.65 8.81
CA ALA A 80 -17.98 -5.04 9.12
C ALA A 80 -17.18 -5.49 10.34
N GLN A 81 -17.84 -6.09 11.32
CA GLN A 81 -17.22 -6.50 12.59
C GLN A 81 -16.19 -7.62 12.39
N LYS A 82 -16.44 -8.53 11.47
CA LYS A 82 -15.57 -9.70 11.22
C LYS A 82 -14.42 -9.43 10.26
N GLY A 83 -14.48 -8.34 9.50
CA GLY A 83 -13.48 -7.95 8.50
C GLY A 83 -14.12 -7.54 7.18
N ILE A 84 -13.30 -6.96 6.29
CA ILE A 84 -13.71 -6.50 4.96
C ILE A 84 -12.72 -7.07 3.94
N PHE A 85 -13.23 -7.68 2.88
CA PHE A 85 -12.45 -8.10 1.73
C PHE A 85 -12.89 -7.30 0.51
N ILE A 86 -11.93 -6.63 -0.15
CA ILE A 86 -12.12 -5.89 -1.40
C ILE A 86 -11.16 -6.49 -2.41
N SER A 87 -11.69 -7.06 -3.48
CA SER A 87 -10.87 -7.72 -4.51
C SER A 87 -11.30 -7.32 -5.91
N ALA A 88 -10.30 -7.25 -6.81
CA ALA A 88 -10.49 -7.21 -8.25
C ALA A 88 -10.30 -8.59 -8.90
N ASP A 89 -10.10 -9.65 -8.12
CA ASP A 89 -10.07 -11.02 -8.60
C ASP A 89 -11.48 -11.44 -9.03
N GLY A 90 -11.62 -11.95 -10.24
CA GLY A 90 -12.91 -12.38 -10.79
C GLY A 90 -13.39 -13.68 -10.18
N GLN A 91 -14.68 -13.76 -9.83
CA GLN A 91 -15.34 -14.98 -9.41
C GLN A 91 -16.42 -15.38 -10.44
N ALA A 92 -16.00 -16.12 -11.45
CA ALA A 92 -16.88 -16.50 -12.58
C ALA A 92 -18.11 -17.28 -12.10
N GLN A 93 -19.30 -16.88 -12.60
CA GLN A 93 -20.59 -17.49 -12.28
C GLN A 93 -20.91 -17.55 -10.76
N ALA A 94 -20.28 -16.69 -9.95
CA ALA A 94 -20.40 -16.68 -8.49
C ALA A 94 -20.19 -18.07 -7.86
N ARG A 95 -19.28 -18.88 -8.41
CA ARG A 95 -18.90 -20.19 -7.85
C ARG A 95 -17.83 -20.01 -6.79
N GLY A 96 -17.88 -20.83 -5.75
CA GLY A 96 -16.96 -20.79 -4.63
C GLY A 96 -17.52 -20.05 -3.42
N GLN A 97 -16.68 -19.81 -2.44
CA GLN A 97 -17.09 -19.11 -1.22
C GLN A 97 -17.04 -17.59 -1.42
N VAL A 98 -17.90 -16.85 -0.73
CA VAL A 98 -17.93 -15.37 -0.77
C VAL A 98 -16.58 -14.75 -0.38
N LEU A 99 -15.87 -15.37 0.56
CA LEU A 99 -14.55 -14.94 1.02
C LEU A 99 -13.44 -15.85 0.44
N ASP A 100 -13.47 -16.08 -0.86
CA ASP A 100 -12.35 -16.72 -1.55
C ASP A 100 -11.18 -15.74 -1.67
N MET A 101 -10.17 -15.91 -0.81
CA MET A 101 -9.00 -15.05 -0.70
C MET A 101 -7.71 -15.72 -1.18
N GLU A 102 -7.80 -16.89 -1.82
CA GLU A 102 -6.64 -17.71 -2.20
C GLU A 102 -5.58 -16.91 -3.00
N PRO A 103 -5.92 -16.09 -4.01
CA PRO A 103 -4.92 -15.31 -4.74
C PRO A 103 -4.17 -14.32 -3.85
N ALA A 104 -4.88 -13.62 -2.96
CA ALA A 104 -4.26 -12.66 -2.03
C ALA A 104 -3.36 -13.35 -1.00
N VAL A 105 -3.81 -14.47 -0.44
CA VAL A 105 -3.05 -15.26 0.55
C VAL A 105 -1.79 -15.86 -0.09
N SER A 106 -1.87 -16.35 -1.32
CA SER A 106 -0.74 -16.87 -2.08
C SER A 106 0.33 -15.80 -2.32
N ASN A 107 -0.06 -14.61 -2.79
CA ASN A 107 0.86 -13.49 -2.99
C ASN A 107 1.58 -13.08 -1.68
N LEU A 108 0.86 -13.06 -0.56
CA LEU A 108 1.45 -12.74 0.74
C LEU A 108 2.38 -13.86 1.26
N ALA A 109 2.08 -15.11 0.96
CA ALA A 109 2.96 -16.25 1.28
C ALA A 109 4.27 -16.17 0.48
N GLU A 110 4.22 -15.86 -0.81
CA GLU A 110 5.41 -15.66 -1.64
C GLU A 110 6.26 -14.47 -1.12
N ALA A 111 5.63 -13.36 -0.76
CA ALA A 111 6.32 -12.21 -0.16
C ALA A 111 7.03 -12.58 1.15
N ARG A 112 6.41 -13.42 1.98
CA ARG A 112 7.03 -13.97 3.20
C ARG A 112 8.28 -14.80 2.88
N GLU A 113 8.19 -15.73 1.92
CA GLU A 113 9.34 -16.57 1.53
C GLU A 113 10.51 -15.74 1.01
N GLN A 114 10.26 -14.70 0.23
CA GLN A 114 11.28 -13.76 -0.23
C GLN A 114 11.95 -13.04 0.94
N MET A 115 11.17 -12.53 1.89
CA MET A 115 11.71 -11.88 3.08
C MET A 115 12.53 -12.84 3.95
N MET A 116 12.08 -14.08 4.14
CA MET A 116 12.81 -15.12 4.86
C MET A 116 14.18 -15.38 4.22
N SER A 117 14.23 -15.52 2.89
CA SER A 117 15.48 -15.76 2.16
C SER A 117 16.48 -14.60 2.32
N ILE A 118 16.03 -13.35 2.14
CA ILE A 118 16.91 -12.16 2.28
C ILE A 118 17.34 -11.97 3.73
N SER A 119 16.44 -12.14 4.68
CA SER A 119 16.71 -12.02 6.12
C SER A 119 17.71 -13.06 6.62
N GLY A 120 17.61 -14.30 6.14
CA GLY A 120 18.59 -15.35 6.45
C GLY A 120 19.99 -15.05 5.93
N ASP A 121 20.11 -14.47 4.74
CA ASP A 121 21.42 -14.03 4.21
C ASP A 121 21.96 -12.80 4.94
N ALA A 122 21.12 -11.87 5.33
CA ALA A 122 21.50 -10.73 6.18
C ALA A 122 22.07 -11.19 7.52
N GLN A 123 21.41 -12.15 8.16
CA GLN A 123 21.88 -12.72 9.43
C GLN A 123 23.25 -13.43 9.31
N LYS A 124 23.48 -14.19 8.23
CA LYS A 124 24.80 -14.79 7.94
C LYS A 124 25.89 -13.73 7.73
N ALA A 125 25.52 -12.56 7.24
CA ALA A 125 26.40 -11.41 7.04
C ALA A 125 26.49 -10.50 8.28
N THR A 126 25.97 -10.91 9.44
CA THR A 126 25.94 -10.14 10.69
C THR A 126 25.12 -8.85 10.65
N ALA A 127 24.23 -8.71 9.68
CA ALA A 127 23.23 -7.65 9.66
C ALA A 127 21.96 -8.07 10.45
N ASN A 128 21.24 -7.09 11.00
CA ASN A 128 19.99 -7.38 11.72
C ASN A 128 18.92 -7.91 10.74
N PRO A 129 18.31 -9.07 11.03
CA PRO A 129 17.26 -9.63 10.19
C PRO A 129 15.93 -8.86 10.34
N ALA A 130 15.00 -9.07 9.40
CA ALA A 130 13.62 -8.59 9.53
C ALA A 130 12.85 -9.38 10.61
N ASP A 131 11.81 -8.77 11.19
CA ASP A 131 10.88 -9.45 12.11
C ASP A 131 9.90 -10.34 11.31
N LEU A 132 10.33 -11.57 11.05
CA LEU A 132 9.54 -12.56 10.33
C LEU A 132 8.33 -13.07 11.12
N GLN A 133 8.42 -13.07 12.44
CA GLN A 133 7.35 -13.60 13.29
C GLN A 133 6.08 -12.73 13.18
N ALA A 134 6.25 -11.43 13.09
CA ALA A 134 5.12 -10.51 12.88
C ALA A 134 4.39 -10.80 11.54
N GLN A 135 5.13 -11.08 10.47
CA GLN A 135 4.56 -11.39 9.17
C GLN A 135 3.84 -12.76 9.15
N ILE A 136 4.42 -13.77 9.79
CA ILE A 136 3.80 -15.09 9.95
C ILE A 136 2.48 -14.96 10.72
N THR A 137 2.49 -14.25 11.84
CA THR A 137 1.29 -14.03 12.67
C THR A 137 0.19 -13.31 11.88
N LEU A 138 0.53 -12.27 11.12
CA LEU A 138 -0.43 -11.56 10.28
C LEU A 138 -1.07 -12.51 9.27
N LEU A 139 -0.27 -13.27 8.54
CA LEU A 139 -0.74 -14.16 7.48
C LEU A 139 -1.58 -15.33 8.02
N GLU A 140 -1.05 -16.10 8.97
CA GLU A 140 -1.64 -17.37 9.40
C GLU A 140 -2.74 -17.20 10.45
N GLN A 141 -2.65 -16.19 11.31
CA GLN A 141 -3.55 -16.04 12.45
C GLN A 141 -4.61 -14.96 12.26
N GLN A 142 -4.45 -14.06 11.30
CA GLN A 142 -5.35 -12.93 11.14
C GLN A 142 -6.03 -12.88 9.77
N LEU A 143 -5.26 -12.98 8.68
CA LEU A 143 -5.75 -12.81 7.33
C LEU A 143 -6.52 -14.03 6.81
N THR A 144 -5.97 -15.23 6.96
CA THR A 144 -6.59 -16.45 6.43
C THR A 144 -8.01 -16.60 6.97
N ASP A 145 -9.01 -16.67 6.08
CA ASP A 145 -10.45 -16.74 6.39
C ASP A 145 -10.97 -15.57 7.25
N LEU A 146 -10.28 -14.43 7.24
CA LEU A 146 -10.58 -13.27 8.10
C LEU A 146 -10.82 -13.67 9.56
N LYS A 147 -9.92 -14.48 10.13
CA LYS A 147 -10.00 -14.95 11.54
C LYS A 147 -10.06 -13.82 12.55
N LYS A 148 -9.59 -12.64 12.17
CA LYS A 148 -9.67 -11.38 12.95
C LYS A 148 -10.29 -10.27 12.11
N SER A 149 -10.61 -9.16 12.75
CA SER A 149 -11.15 -7.97 12.08
C SER A 149 -10.06 -7.27 11.27
N VAL A 150 -9.92 -7.64 10.00
CA VAL A 150 -8.90 -7.16 9.06
C VAL A 150 -9.57 -6.55 7.83
N LEU A 151 -8.95 -5.52 7.24
CA LEU A 151 -9.23 -5.06 5.89
C LEU A 151 -8.16 -5.66 4.96
N LEU A 152 -8.58 -6.53 4.03
CA LEU A 152 -7.75 -7.05 2.95
C LEU A 152 -8.17 -6.42 1.63
N VAL A 153 -7.19 -5.85 0.90
CA VAL A 153 -7.38 -5.32 -0.45
C VAL A 153 -6.44 -6.06 -1.39
N SER A 154 -6.98 -6.62 -2.47
CA SER A 154 -6.24 -7.43 -3.43
C SER A 154 -6.62 -7.08 -4.86
N ALA A 155 -5.66 -7.14 -5.78
CA ALA A 155 -5.90 -7.00 -7.21
C ALA A 155 -4.78 -7.71 -8.00
N PRO A 156 -5.10 -8.48 -9.07
CA PRO A 156 -4.12 -9.21 -9.86
C PRO A 156 -3.15 -8.30 -10.64
N GLU A 157 -3.63 -7.15 -11.13
CA GLU A 157 -2.84 -6.24 -11.98
C GLU A 157 -2.19 -5.09 -11.21
N GLY A 158 -2.76 -4.67 -10.09
CA GLY A 158 -2.16 -3.62 -9.26
C GLY A 158 -3.13 -2.82 -8.42
N ILE A 159 -2.59 -2.14 -7.39
CA ILE A 159 -3.30 -1.24 -6.50
C ILE A 159 -2.61 0.12 -6.56
N ALA A 160 -3.35 1.18 -6.85
CA ALA A 160 -2.87 2.55 -6.80
C ALA A 160 -3.53 3.32 -5.65
N LEU A 161 -2.71 3.90 -4.78
CA LEU A 161 -3.15 4.79 -3.71
C LEU A 161 -2.64 6.20 -4.02
N THR A 162 -3.54 7.17 -4.16
CA THR A 162 -3.19 8.56 -4.48
C THR A 162 -4.01 9.52 -3.64
N SER A 163 -3.42 10.67 -3.33
CA SER A 163 -4.07 11.77 -2.61
C SER A 163 -3.65 13.10 -3.22
N GLY A 164 -4.54 14.09 -3.25
CA GLY A 164 -4.25 15.44 -3.69
C GLY A 164 -3.37 16.25 -2.72
N GLU A 165 -3.29 15.81 -1.45
CA GLU A 165 -2.52 16.50 -0.40
C GLU A 165 -1.60 15.54 0.35
N HIS A 166 -2.14 14.73 1.25
CA HIS A 166 -1.36 13.90 2.16
C HIS A 166 -1.81 12.43 2.10
N LEU A 167 -0.85 11.52 2.06
CA LEU A 167 -1.06 10.10 2.30
C LEU A 167 -0.29 9.70 3.57
N GLN A 168 -1.00 9.30 4.62
CA GLN A 168 -0.42 8.78 5.85
C GLN A 168 -0.63 7.28 5.95
N VAL A 169 0.46 6.54 6.18
CA VAL A 169 0.43 5.11 6.52
C VAL A 169 0.99 4.94 7.91
N SER A 170 0.21 4.34 8.82
CA SER A 170 0.57 4.18 10.23
C SER A 170 0.10 2.82 10.75
N ALA A 171 0.93 2.17 11.55
CA ALA A 171 0.61 0.91 12.21
C ALA A 171 0.96 1.00 13.70
N GLY A 172 0.12 0.45 14.60
CA GLY A 172 0.36 0.41 16.04
C GLY A 172 1.53 -0.51 16.43
N HIS A 173 1.88 -1.46 15.56
CA HIS A 173 2.98 -2.39 15.75
C HIS A 173 3.96 -2.32 14.57
N ASN A 174 3.77 -3.12 13.54
CA ASN A 174 4.73 -3.27 12.46
C ASN A 174 4.16 -2.78 11.13
N LEU A 175 4.99 -2.06 10.36
CA LEU A 175 4.77 -1.81 8.94
C LEU A 175 5.68 -2.76 8.15
N ILE A 176 5.08 -3.62 7.33
CA ILE A 176 5.79 -4.62 6.52
C ILE A 176 5.56 -4.29 5.06
N ALA A 177 6.64 -4.07 4.31
CA ALA A 177 6.61 -3.82 2.87
C ALA A 177 7.57 -4.77 2.16
N THR A 178 7.07 -5.48 1.16
CA THR A 178 7.85 -6.39 0.30
C THR A 178 7.55 -6.11 -1.17
N ALA A 179 8.57 -6.21 -2.01
CA ALA A 179 8.44 -6.11 -3.45
C ALA A 179 9.22 -7.25 -4.12
N GLY A 180 8.57 -7.98 -5.03
CA GLY A 180 9.22 -9.08 -5.77
C GLY A 180 10.27 -8.62 -6.79
N LYS A 181 10.29 -7.34 -7.14
CA LYS A 181 11.26 -6.73 -8.06
C LYS A 181 11.86 -5.47 -7.45
N ASN A 182 11.32 -4.31 -7.73
CA ASN A 182 11.87 -3.02 -7.35
C ASN A 182 11.00 -2.33 -6.31
N ALA A 183 11.63 -1.54 -5.45
CA ALA A 183 10.96 -0.56 -4.60
C ALA A 183 11.65 0.78 -4.81
N ASP A 184 10.91 1.78 -5.31
CA ASP A 184 11.44 3.10 -5.65
C ASP A 184 10.81 4.15 -4.74
N VAL A 185 11.66 4.98 -4.12
CA VAL A 185 11.24 6.12 -3.29
C VAL A 185 11.82 7.39 -3.88
N SER A 186 10.95 8.29 -4.37
CA SER A 186 11.35 9.58 -4.93
C SER A 186 10.68 10.72 -4.19
N VAL A 187 11.46 11.69 -3.74
CA VAL A 187 11.00 12.83 -2.93
C VAL A 187 11.62 14.12 -3.47
N VAL A 188 10.77 15.14 -3.74
CA VAL A 188 11.23 16.40 -4.33
C VAL A 188 12.03 17.26 -3.34
N LYS A 189 11.71 17.18 -2.04
CA LYS A 189 12.36 18.01 -1.03
C LYS A 189 13.21 17.16 -0.08
N ASN A 190 12.62 16.65 0.99
CA ASN A 190 13.37 16.01 2.06
C ASN A 190 12.83 14.60 2.33
N LEU A 191 13.73 13.65 2.47
CA LEU A 191 13.44 12.32 3.03
C LEU A 191 14.07 12.24 4.41
N PHE A 192 13.29 11.91 5.44
CA PHE A 192 13.76 11.63 6.78
C PHE A 192 13.53 10.15 7.13
N ILE A 193 14.58 9.48 7.61
CA ILE A 193 14.50 8.11 8.14
C ILE A 193 15.01 8.15 9.57
N GLY A 194 14.09 8.01 10.54
CA GLY A 194 14.41 7.98 11.97
C GLY A 194 14.05 6.64 12.57
N VAL A 195 14.97 6.04 13.35
CA VAL A 195 14.77 4.77 14.05
C VAL A 195 15.18 4.90 15.51
N GLY A 196 14.39 4.31 16.42
CA GLY A 196 14.64 4.39 17.86
C GLY A 196 15.72 3.44 18.35
N SER A 197 16.07 2.40 17.60
CA SER A 197 17.03 1.38 18.00
C SER A 197 18.13 1.20 16.96
N ALA A 198 17.88 0.48 15.89
CA ALA A 198 18.92 0.17 14.90
C ALA A 198 18.39 0.29 13.47
N LEU A 199 19.18 0.87 12.57
CA LEU A 199 19.00 0.79 11.12
C LEU A 199 19.98 -0.25 10.56
N SER A 200 19.46 -1.27 9.86
CA SER A 200 20.27 -2.24 9.14
C SER A 200 19.97 -2.15 7.64
N VAL A 201 21.04 -2.00 6.84
CA VAL A 201 20.93 -1.99 5.37
C VAL A 201 21.79 -3.13 4.84
N PHE A 202 21.15 -4.11 4.21
CA PHE A 202 21.82 -5.27 3.65
C PHE A 202 21.56 -5.39 2.15
N VAL A 203 22.61 -5.61 1.36
CA VAL A 203 22.53 -5.84 -0.08
C VAL A 203 23.23 -7.15 -0.43
N ARG A 204 22.49 -8.11 -0.98
CA ARG A 204 22.99 -9.44 -1.36
C ARG A 204 24.02 -9.39 -2.51
N LYS A 205 23.79 -8.52 -3.50
CA LYS A 205 24.61 -8.39 -4.72
C LYS A 205 24.73 -6.91 -5.11
N LEU A 206 25.65 -6.55 -5.96
CA LEU A 206 25.81 -5.23 -6.60
C LEU A 206 26.15 -4.04 -5.67
N GLY A 207 26.17 -4.22 -4.35
CA GLY A 207 26.67 -3.23 -3.39
C GLY A 207 25.74 -2.05 -3.09
N ILE A 208 26.27 -1.08 -2.34
CA ILE A 208 25.58 0.14 -1.88
C ILE A 208 26.31 1.36 -2.48
N ARG A 209 25.57 2.32 -3.01
CA ARG A 209 26.10 3.60 -3.49
C ARG A 209 25.43 4.74 -2.75
N LEU A 210 26.21 5.61 -2.14
CA LEU A 210 25.76 6.83 -1.47
C LEU A 210 26.43 8.01 -2.19
N ILE A 211 25.65 8.80 -2.92
CA ILE A 211 26.17 9.89 -3.76
C ILE A 211 25.36 11.15 -3.48
N ALA A 212 26.03 12.23 -3.10
CA ALA A 212 25.51 13.58 -3.10
C ALA A 212 26.07 14.33 -4.31
N ASN A 213 25.20 14.81 -5.20
CA ASN A 213 25.63 15.59 -6.36
C ASN A 213 26.12 16.99 -5.95
N GLN A 214 25.51 17.57 -4.92
CA GLN A 214 25.93 18.85 -4.32
C GLN A 214 25.78 18.75 -2.81
N GLY A 215 26.67 19.40 -2.07
CA GLY A 215 26.72 19.36 -0.63
C GLY A 215 27.45 18.13 -0.08
N PRO A 216 27.72 18.11 1.25
CA PRO A 216 28.53 17.07 1.86
C PRO A 216 27.81 15.75 2.08
N VAL A 217 28.53 14.64 2.06
CA VAL A 217 28.12 13.37 2.66
C VAL A 217 28.75 13.31 4.06
N GLN A 218 27.94 13.30 5.12
CA GLN A 218 28.41 13.23 6.50
C GLN A 218 28.06 11.87 7.11
N MET A 219 29.06 11.21 7.70
CA MET A 219 28.91 9.98 8.47
C MET A 219 29.50 10.18 9.86
N GLN A 220 28.72 10.04 10.92
CA GLN A 220 29.14 10.34 12.27
C GLN A 220 28.62 9.30 13.28
N ALA A 221 29.52 8.76 14.11
CA ALA A 221 29.19 8.05 15.35
C ALA A 221 29.47 8.99 16.51
N GLN A 222 28.42 9.49 17.20
CA GLN A 222 28.60 10.53 18.24
C GLN A 222 29.19 10.01 19.56
N ASN A 223 28.81 8.80 19.97
CA ASN A 223 29.15 8.28 21.29
C ASN A 223 29.86 6.93 21.26
N ASP A 224 30.18 6.41 20.05
CA ASP A 224 30.79 5.10 19.90
C ASP A 224 31.74 5.08 18.69
N LEU A 225 32.34 3.92 18.40
CA LEU A 225 33.25 3.75 17.29
C LEU A 225 32.55 3.80 15.91
N MET A 226 33.30 4.25 14.92
CA MET A 226 32.99 4.06 13.51
C MET A 226 33.98 3.06 12.92
N ALA A 227 33.51 1.94 12.40
CA ALA A 227 34.37 0.93 11.77
C ALA A 227 34.10 0.87 10.26
N LEU A 228 35.15 0.95 9.44
CA LEU A 228 35.13 0.74 8.01
C LEU A 228 35.95 -0.54 7.72
N LEU A 229 35.28 -1.59 7.25
CA LEU A 229 35.88 -2.89 7.02
C LEU A 229 35.67 -3.32 5.56
N ALA A 230 36.73 -3.69 4.89
CA ALA A 230 36.66 -4.30 3.57
C ALA A 230 37.55 -5.54 3.51
N ARG A 231 37.07 -6.61 2.89
CA ARG A 231 37.86 -7.83 2.69
C ARG A 231 39.05 -7.63 1.73
N LYS A 232 38.92 -6.73 0.76
CA LYS A 232 39.95 -6.48 -0.26
C LYS A 232 40.62 -5.15 -0.03
N GLU A 233 40.09 -4.07 -0.49
CA GLU A 233 40.72 -2.77 -0.52
C GLU A 233 39.77 -1.72 0.04
N ILE A 234 40.32 -0.74 0.76
CA ILE A 234 39.68 0.54 1.09
C ILE A 234 40.46 1.62 0.36
N SER A 235 39.80 2.33 -0.54
CA SER A 235 40.39 3.47 -1.24
C SER A 235 39.75 4.75 -0.72
N ILE A 236 40.56 5.70 -0.28
CA ILE A 236 40.16 7.03 0.18
C ILE A 236 40.90 8.04 -0.67
N VAL A 237 40.20 8.77 -1.53
CA VAL A 237 40.80 9.68 -2.51
C VAL A 237 40.09 11.03 -2.48
N SER A 238 40.86 12.11 -2.38
CA SER A 238 40.42 13.47 -2.72
C SER A 238 41.03 13.82 -4.07
N THR A 239 40.20 14.24 -5.03
CA THR A 239 40.66 14.50 -6.41
C THR A 239 41.17 15.91 -6.63
N GLU A 240 40.77 16.84 -5.78
CA GLU A 240 41.10 18.28 -5.97
C GLU A 240 41.69 18.95 -4.73
N ASP A 241 41.57 18.30 -3.56
CA ASP A 241 42.00 18.93 -2.31
C ASP A 241 42.63 17.89 -1.37
N SER A 242 42.74 18.16 -0.09
CA SER A 242 43.44 17.38 0.93
C SER A 242 42.60 16.26 1.54
N ILE A 243 43.27 15.32 2.16
CA ILE A 243 42.70 14.35 3.11
C ILE A 243 43.31 14.64 4.47
N GLU A 244 42.43 14.93 5.46
CA GLU A 244 42.86 15.18 6.84
C GLU A 244 42.52 13.95 7.72
N ILE A 245 43.49 13.48 8.51
CA ILE A 245 43.28 12.43 9.51
C ILE A 245 43.76 12.96 10.86
N ILE A 246 42.82 13.24 11.75
CA ILE A 246 43.11 13.87 13.04
C ILE A 246 42.66 12.95 14.18
N ALA A 247 43.48 12.78 15.18
CA ALA A 247 43.14 12.10 16.43
C ALA A 247 43.68 12.83 17.64
N LYS A 248 42.87 12.91 18.70
CA LYS A 248 43.29 13.57 19.95
C LYS A 248 44.49 12.83 20.66
N LYS A 249 44.59 11.52 20.50
CA LYS A 249 45.58 10.69 21.19
C LYS A 249 46.64 10.11 20.26
N ARG A 250 46.21 9.40 19.22
CA ARG A 250 47.15 8.64 18.38
C ARG A 250 46.55 8.29 17.03
N VAL A 251 47.33 8.40 15.98
CA VAL A 251 47.07 7.80 14.67
C VAL A 251 48.08 6.69 14.48
N THR A 252 47.65 5.49 14.15
CA THR A 252 48.51 4.34 13.81
C THR A 252 48.19 3.87 12.41
N ILE A 253 49.17 3.78 11.55
CA ILE A 253 49.12 3.19 10.21
C ILE A 253 49.98 1.94 10.23
N ASN A 254 49.36 0.77 10.01
CA ASN A 254 50.04 -0.52 10.07
C ASN A 254 49.89 -1.28 8.74
N GLY A 255 50.94 -1.80 8.16
CA GLY A 255 50.90 -2.53 6.91
C GLY A 255 52.15 -3.46 6.78
N GLY A 256 51.90 -4.73 6.37
CA GLY A 256 52.98 -5.68 6.05
C GLY A 256 54.02 -5.96 7.15
N GLY A 257 53.66 -5.82 8.42
CA GLY A 257 54.57 -5.95 9.55
C GLY A 257 55.34 -4.69 9.94
N SER A 258 55.17 -3.58 9.17
CA SER A 258 55.72 -2.27 9.50
C SER A 258 54.58 -1.34 9.93
N TYR A 259 54.88 -0.33 10.76
CA TYR A 259 53.89 0.64 11.21
C TYR A 259 54.46 2.03 11.39
N ILE A 260 53.63 3.03 11.24
CA ILE A 260 53.87 4.42 11.56
C ILE A 260 52.91 4.81 12.68
N THR A 261 53.42 5.41 13.75
CA THR A 261 52.61 5.92 14.85
C THR A 261 52.92 7.38 15.05
N LEU A 262 51.86 8.21 15.02
CA LEU A 262 51.89 9.63 15.36
C LEU A 262 51.20 9.77 16.73
N ASN A 263 51.96 10.17 17.73
CA ASN A 263 51.46 10.43 19.09
C ASN A 263 51.32 11.93 19.33
N ALA A 264 50.36 12.31 20.19
CA ALA A 264 50.24 13.68 20.65
C ALA A 264 51.42 14.07 21.59
#